data_26c4389da5539d589f4c40511086f0c0
#
_entry.id   26c4389da5539d589f4c40511086f0c0
#
_cell.length_a   1.000
_cell.length_b   1.000
_cell.length_c   1.000
_cell.angle_alpha   90.00
_cell.angle_beta   90.00
_cell.angle_gamma   90.00
#
_symmetry.space_group_name_H-M   'P 1'
#
loop_
_entity.id
_entity.type
_entity.pdbx_description
1 polymer ?
#
loop_
_entity_poly.entity_id
_entity_poly.type
_entity_poly.pdbx_seq_one_letter_code
_entity_poly.pdbx_strand_id
1 'polypeptide(L)'
;MKRLLLLGGGYGNMRIMHKLLPNTLPKDYEIILVDEKPFHGLKTEYYALAAGTKSDKEVRMSFPEHERLSYVYGEVSNIDLDKQLVTVGENQVDYDILVIGLGSEDKFHNVPGAKEYSYTIQRMNNARRTLKMTAELPSGSTVGVVGAGLSGIEIASELRESRKDINIKLFDRGERILPDFPARLSKYVERWFIENNVEVIPHSNITKVDQNKLYNNEEAIKVDASIWTAGIQPVEVVRSLDIEKAKSGRIKVNQYHQIPTDEKVYIVGDCADLPFPPTAQTAELQAEQIVDVFKYTWADKELPGTMPSLKVQGMIGSLGSKEGFAYIKETTVTGRIARILKSGVLWMYKLNAK
;
A
#
# COMPACT_ATOMS: atom_id res chain seq x y z
N MET A 1 -0.83 -15.51 -29.35
CA MET A 1 -0.50 -15.94 -27.99
C MET A 1 -1.65 -15.56 -27.08
N LYS A 2 -1.93 -16.36 -26.08
CA LYS A 2 -2.88 -16.00 -25.02
C LYS A 2 -2.30 -14.93 -24.11
N ARG A 3 -3.11 -14.04 -23.62
CA ARG A 3 -2.69 -12.84 -22.87
C ARG A 3 -3.04 -12.95 -21.39
N LEU A 4 -2.01 -12.98 -20.54
CA LEU A 4 -2.13 -12.76 -19.12
C LEU A 4 -1.93 -11.27 -18.84
N LEU A 5 -3.02 -10.55 -18.58
CA LEU A 5 -3.01 -9.12 -18.31
C LEU A 5 -2.90 -8.86 -16.83
N LEU A 6 -1.86 -8.15 -16.40
CA LEU A 6 -1.60 -7.74 -15.03
C LEU A 6 -1.84 -6.24 -14.89
N LEU A 7 -2.81 -5.83 -14.07
CA LEU A 7 -3.10 -4.43 -13.82
C LEU A 7 -2.42 -3.96 -12.53
N GLY A 8 -1.50 -3.01 -12.64
CA GLY A 8 -0.70 -2.44 -11.55
C GLY A 8 0.59 -3.22 -11.28
N GLY A 9 1.72 -2.53 -11.36
CA GLY A 9 3.06 -3.05 -11.05
C GLY A 9 3.40 -3.05 -9.55
N GLY A 10 2.41 -3.37 -8.68
CA GLY A 10 2.57 -3.50 -7.23
C GLY A 10 3.20 -4.84 -6.81
N TYR A 11 3.35 -5.05 -5.50
CA TYR A 11 4.01 -6.23 -4.91
C TYR A 11 3.44 -7.56 -5.42
N GLY A 12 2.11 -7.67 -5.56
CA GLY A 12 1.45 -8.90 -6.03
C GLY A 12 1.86 -9.24 -7.46
N ASN A 13 1.65 -8.33 -8.41
CA ASN A 13 1.97 -8.58 -9.83
C ASN A 13 3.47 -8.70 -10.08
N MET A 14 4.32 -7.97 -9.34
CA MET A 14 5.76 -8.22 -9.34
C MET A 14 6.08 -9.66 -8.97
N ARG A 15 5.47 -10.18 -7.90
CA ARG A 15 5.67 -11.58 -7.46
C ARG A 15 5.19 -12.58 -8.49
N ILE A 16 4.04 -12.35 -9.13
CA ILE A 16 3.53 -13.18 -10.24
C ILE A 16 4.55 -13.24 -11.38
N MET A 17 5.04 -12.09 -11.86
CA MET A 17 6.01 -12.05 -12.93
C MET A 17 7.30 -12.81 -12.57
N HIS A 18 7.87 -12.58 -11.40
CA HIS A 18 9.09 -13.28 -10.96
C HIS A 18 8.93 -14.79 -10.82
N LYS A 19 7.72 -15.27 -10.51
CA LYS A 19 7.44 -16.71 -10.43
C LYS A 19 7.16 -17.36 -11.78
N LEU A 20 6.61 -16.61 -12.72
CA LEU A 20 6.19 -17.14 -14.03
C LEU A 20 7.28 -17.07 -15.09
N LEU A 21 7.99 -15.94 -15.16
CA LEU A 21 8.89 -15.63 -16.29
C LEU A 21 10.07 -16.59 -16.44
N PRO A 22 10.74 -17.08 -15.38
CA PRO A 22 11.91 -17.90 -15.60
C PRO A 22 11.62 -19.18 -16.40
N ASN A 23 10.59 -19.95 -16.02
CA ASN A 23 10.33 -21.25 -16.65
C ASN A 23 8.88 -21.75 -16.48
N THR A 24 7.97 -20.98 -15.92
CA THR A 24 6.62 -21.47 -15.54
C THR A 24 5.55 -21.03 -16.55
N LEU A 25 5.75 -19.90 -17.21
CA LEU A 25 4.80 -19.37 -18.20
C LEU A 25 4.74 -20.30 -19.43
N PRO A 26 3.57 -20.85 -19.81
CA PRO A 26 3.44 -21.69 -21.00
C PRO A 26 3.90 -20.97 -22.26
N LYS A 27 4.38 -21.71 -23.27
CA LYS A 27 4.95 -21.13 -24.50
C LYS A 27 3.93 -20.35 -25.33
N ASP A 28 2.65 -20.67 -25.18
CA ASP A 28 1.53 -20.02 -25.89
C ASP A 28 0.97 -18.80 -25.15
N TYR A 29 1.59 -18.40 -24.00
CA TYR A 29 1.21 -17.22 -23.22
C TYR A 29 2.25 -16.11 -23.30
N GLU A 30 1.78 -14.87 -23.28
CA GLU A 30 2.54 -13.65 -23.00
C GLU A 30 1.95 -12.92 -21.79
N ILE A 31 2.77 -12.12 -21.11
CA ILE A 31 2.34 -11.24 -20.02
C ILE A 31 2.32 -9.81 -20.54
N ILE A 32 1.25 -9.08 -20.25
CA ILE A 32 1.14 -7.64 -20.46
C ILE A 32 0.99 -7.00 -19.08
N LEU A 33 1.93 -6.17 -18.65
CA LEU A 33 1.82 -5.37 -17.45
C LEU A 33 1.33 -3.97 -17.80
N VAL A 34 0.24 -3.55 -17.14
CA VAL A 34 -0.27 -2.18 -17.20
C VAL A 34 0.07 -1.45 -15.92
N ASP A 35 0.75 -0.31 -16.01
CA ASP A 35 1.00 0.60 -14.88
C ASP A 35 1.11 2.06 -15.35
N GLU A 36 0.83 3.01 -14.48
CA GLU A 36 1.02 4.44 -14.77
C GLU A 36 2.51 4.82 -14.92
N LYS A 37 3.42 4.02 -14.37
CA LYS A 37 4.85 4.32 -14.26
C LYS A 37 5.72 3.19 -14.80
N PRO A 38 6.90 3.50 -15.35
CA PRO A 38 7.81 2.50 -15.91
C PRO A 38 8.69 1.85 -14.82
N PHE A 39 8.17 1.71 -13.60
CA PHE A 39 8.89 1.11 -12.49
C PHE A 39 7.96 0.65 -11.37
N HIS A 40 8.39 -0.35 -10.63
CA HIS A 40 7.77 -0.75 -9.38
C HIS A 40 8.11 0.24 -8.26
N GLY A 41 7.09 0.81 -7.66
CA GLY A 41 7.23 1.70 -6.50
C GLY A 41 7.22 0.92 -5.18
N LEU A 42 8.24 1.13 -4.34
CA LEU A 42 8.31 0.56 -3.00
C LEU A 42 7.39 1.34 -2.05
N LYS A 43 6.09 1.06 -2.13
CA LYS A 43 5.03 1.77 -1.38
C LYS A 43 5.29 1.76 0.13
N THR A 44 5.90 0.69 0.65
CA THR A 44 6.30 0.57 2.06
C THR A 44 7.38 1.55 2.51
N GLU A 45 7.95 2.35 1.58
CA GLU A 45 9.00 3.33 1.83
C GLU A 45 8.59 4.76 1.43
N TYR A 46 7.33 4.98 0.99
CA TYR A 46 6.88 6.30 0.55
C TYR A 46 6.81 7.33 1.68
N TYR A 47 6.63 6.90 2.93
CA TYR A 47 6.76 7.76 4.10
C TYR A 47 8.17 8.36 4.21
N ALA A 48 9.22 7.58 3.93
CA ALA A 48 10.60 8.06 3.97
C ALA A 48 10.91 9.03 2.81
N LEU A 49 10.34 8.79 1.62
CA LEU A 49 10.38 9.77 0.54
C LEU A 49 9.69 11.07 0.94
N ALA A 50 8.48 10.99 1.49
CA ALA A 50 7.69 12.14 1.90
C ALA A 50 8.36 12.97 3.01
N ALA A 51 9.11 12.31 3.90
CA ALA A 51 9.90 12.96 4.95
C ALA A 51 11.30 13.44 4.48
N GLY A 52 11.73 13.10 3.26
CA GLY A 52 13.04 13.47 2.72
C GLY A 52 14.20 12.64 3.26
N THR A 53 13.96 11.52 3.93
CA THR A 53 14.99 10.62 4.46
C THR A 53 15.44 9.56 3.44
N LYS A 54 14.67 9.37 2.35
CA LYS A 54 15.05 8.60 1.17
C LYS A 54 14.82 9.39 -0.11
N SER A 55 15.72 9.20 -1.07
CA SER A 55 15.57 9.77 -2.41
C SER A 55 14.52 9.02 -3.23
N ASP A 56 14.03 9.67 -4.27
CA ASP A 56 13.12 9.11 -5.26
C ASP A 56 13.64 7.79 -5.87
N LYS A 57 14.94 7.73 -6.15
CA LYS A 57 15.58 6.54 -6.74
C LYS A 57 15.60 5.34 -5.79
N GLU A 58 15.73 5.56 -4.48
CA GLU A 58 15.81 4.50 -3.47
C GLU A 58 14.47 3.79 -3.23
N VAL A 59 13.36 4.46 -3.56
CA VAL A 59 12.00 3.94 -3.34
C VAL A 59 11.35 3.37 -4.61
N ARG A 60 12.15 3.02 -5.61
CA ARG A 60 11.69 2.38 -6.84
C ARG A 60 12.66 1.32 -7.34
N MET A 61 12.14 0.40 -8.17
CA MET A 61 12.86 -0.67 -8.81
C MET A 61 12.40 -0.79 -10.28
N SER A 62 13.28 -1.21 -11.17
CA SER A 62 12.88 -1.54 -12.54
C SER A 62 11.94 -2.73 -12.57
N PHE A 63 11.05 -2.76 -13.54
CA PHE A 63 10.34 -3.99 -13.88
C PHE A 63 11.31 -5.02 -14.49
N PRO A 64 11.02 -6.34 -14.40
CA PRO A 64 11.84 -7.37 -15.06
C PRO A 64 11.79 -7.23 -16.57
N GLU A 65 12.86 -7.65 -17.26
CA GLU A 65 12.90 -7.73 -18.72
C GLU A 65 12.77 -9.18 -19.17
N HIS A 66 11.91 -9.45 -20.14
CA HIS A 66 11.73 -10.79 -20.72
C HIS A 66 11.06 -10.69 -22.10
N GLU A 67 11.41 -11.60 -23.04
CA GLU A 67 10.89 -11.62 -24.41
C GLU A 67 9.37 -11.76 -24.51
N ARG A 68 8.73 -12.39 -23.52
CA ARG A 68 7.28 -12.60 -23.44
C ARG A 68 6.61 -11.68 -22.40
N LEU A 69 7.23 -10.55 -22.08
CA LEU A 69 6.68 -9.53 -21.20
C LEU A 69 6.67 -8.20 -21.93
N SER A 70 5.52 -7.59 -22.02
CA SER A 70 5.33 -6.26 -22.57
C SER A 70 4.68 -5.32 -21.57
N TYR A 71 4.81 -4.03 -21.80
CA TYR A 71 4.33 -2.97 -20.91
C TYR A 71 3.40 -2.03 -21.65
N VAL A 72 2.28 -1.70 -21.00
CA VAL A 72 1.38 -0.63 -21.42
C VAL A 72 1.34 0.42 -20.30
N TYR A 73 1.85 1.60 -20.58
CA TYR A 73 1.90 2.68 -19.58
C TYR A 73 0.70 3.61 -19.71
N GLY A 74 -0.02 3.78 -18.61
CA GLY A 74 -1.18 4.65 -18.53
C GLY A 74 -2.08 4.32 -17.34
N GLU A 75 -3.04 5.19 -17.09
CA GLU A 75 -4.07 4.98 -16.08
C GLU A 75 -5.16 4.05 -16.61
N VAL A 76 -5.52 3.04 -15.83
CA VAL A 76 -6.66 2.17 -16.12
C VAL A 76 -7.93 2.95 -15.81
N SER A 77 -8.69 3.31 -16.83
CA SER A 77 -9.92 4.10 -16.70
C SER A 77 -11.20 3.25 -16.71
N ASN A 78 -11.17 2.07 -17.31
CA ASN A 78 -12.31 1.15 -17.36
C ASN A 78 -11.86 -0.31 -17.47
N ILE A 79 -12.61 -1.23 -16.85
CA ILE A 79 -12.46 -2.68 -16.96
C ILE A 79 -13.82 -3.24 -17.34
N ASP A 80 -13.98 -3.70 -18.59
CA ASP A 80 -15.18 -4.34 -19.12
C ASP A 80 -14.98 -5.86 -19.04
N LEU A 81 -15.54 -6.48 -18.01
CA LEU A 81 -15.36 -7.92 -17.75
C LEU A 81 -16.09 -8.77 -18.80
N ASP A 82 -17.26 -8.32 -19.27
CA ASP A 82 -18.05 -9.06 -20.26
C ASP A 82 -17.35 -9.13 -21.63
N LYS A 83 -16.70 -8.03 -22.02
CA LYS A 83 -15.94 -7.98 -23.28
C LYS A 83 -14.50 -8.42 -23.14
N GLN A 84 -14.04 -8.72 -21.93
CA GLN A 84 -12.63 -9.03 -21.62
C GLN A 84 -11.67 -7.91 -22.13
N LEU A 85 -12.02 -6.65 -21.82
CA LEU A 85 -11.34 -5.49 -22.37
C LEU A 85 -11.02 -4.47 -21.27
N VAL A 86 -9.80 -3.96 -21.25
CA VAL A 86 -9.34 -2.93 -20.31
C VAL A 86 -8.96 -1.67 -21.08
N THR A 87 -9.47 -0.52 -20.64
CA THR A 87 -9.12 0.79 -21.23
C THR A 87 -7.98 1.42 -20.43
N VAL A 88 -6.89 1.76 -21.14
CA VAL A 88 -5.67 2.37 -20.57
C VAL A 88 -5.35 3.65 -21.36
N GLY A 89 -5.67 4.80 -20.79
CA GLY A 89 -5.65 6.05 -21.55
C GLY A 89 -6.58 5.99 -22.77
N GLU A 90 -6.01 6.13 -23.98
CA GLU A 90 -6.74 6.01 -25.25
C GLU A 90 -6.72 4.58 -25.84
N ASN A 91 -5.95 3.67 -25.23
CA ASN A 91 -5.77 2.31 -25.74
C ASN A 91 -6.75 1.34 -25.09
N GLN A 92 -7.06 0.27 -25.81
CA GLN A 92 -7.80 -0.88 -25.29
C GLN A 92 -6.93 -2.13 -25.37
N VAL A 93 -6.92 -2.91 -24.30
CA VAL A 93 -6.13 -4.15 -24.16
C VAL A 93 -7.08 -5.28 -23.81
N ASP A 94 -7.13 -6.30 -24.64
CA ASP A 94 -7.87 -7.54 -24.42
C ASP A 94 -7.03 -8.56 -23.65
N TYR A 95 -7.69 -9.54 -23.03
CA TYR A 95 -7.03 -10.56 -22.22
C TYR A 95 -7.75 -11.92 -22.27
N ASP A 96 -6.99 -12.99 -22.04
CA ASP A 96 -7.51 -14.33 -21.76
C ASP A 96 -7.61 -14.58 -20.23
N ILE A 97 -6.66 -14.01 -19.45
CA ILE A 97 -6.64 -14.04 -17.99
C ILE A 97 -6.31 -12.63 -17.50
N LEU A 98 -7.04 -12.19 -16.48
CA LEU A 98 -6.87 -10.87 -15.86
C LEU A 98 -6.47 -10.99 -14.40
N VAL A 99 -5.45 -10.23 -13.97
CA VAL A 99 -5.11 -10.04 -12.55
C VAL A 99 -5.21 -8.57 -12.19
N ILE A 100 -6.17 -8.22 -11.34
CA ILE A 100 -6.39 -6.86 -10.87
C ILE A 100 -5.58 -6.64 -9.59
N GLY A 101 -4.46 -5.90 -9.71
CA GLY A 101 -3.55 -5.55 -8.61
C GLY A 101 -3.32 -4.05 -8.51
N LEU A 102 -4.34 -3.24 -8.81
CA LEU A 102 -4.26 -1.77 -8.86
C LEU A 102 -4.10 -1.10 -7.48
N GLY A 103 -4.20 -1.88 -6.41
CA GLY A 103 -3.92 -1.42 -5.06
C GLY A 103 -4.98 -0.47 -4.49
N SER A 104 -4.53 0.47 -3.69
CA SER A 104 -5.38 1.36 -2.91
C SER A 104 -4.98 2.83 -3.03
N GLU A 105 -5.96 3.68 -2.77
CA GLU A 105 -5.85 5.13 -2.63
C GLU A 105 -6.25 5.58 -1.22
N ASP A 106 -6.01 6.86 -0.90
CA ASP A 106 -6.40 7.45 0.38
C ASP A 106 -7.92 7.50 0.54
N LYS A 107 -8.40 7.15 1.74
CA LYS A 107 -9.80 7.24 2.12
C LYS A 107 -10.02 8.45 3.01
N PHE A 108 -10.75 9.43 2.50
CA PHE A 108 -11.00 10.70 3.22
C PHE A 108 -12.27 10.67 4.10
N HIS A 109 -12.99 9.54 4.17
CA HIS A 109 -14.20 9.34 4.99
C HIS A 109 -15.27 10.41 4.83
N ASN A 110 -15.38 11.04 3.67
CA ASN A 110 -16.27 12.16 3.37
C ASN A 110 -16.06 13.38 4.30
N VAL A 111 -14.87 13.52 4.90
CA VAL A 111 -14.52 14.69 5.72
C VAL A 111 -14.33 15.89 4.78
N PRO A 112 -15.15 16.96 4.93
CA PRO A 112 -15.05 18.15 4.09
C PRO A 112 -13.65 18.75 4.10
N GLY A 113 -13.11 19.05 2.92
CA GLY A 113 -11.80 19.65 2.73
C GLY A 113 -10.61 18.70 2.94
N ALA A 114 -10.82 17.47 3.41
CA ALA A 114 -9.70 16.55 3.66
C ALA A 114 -8.95 16.19 2.36
N LYS A 115 -9.66 15.96 1.26
CA LYS A 115 -9.05 15.68 -0.05
C LYS A 115 -8.35 16.90 -0.65
N GLU A 116 -8.92 18.06 -0.46
CA GLU A 116 -8.46 19.32 -1.07
C GLU A 116 -7.27 19.92 -0.34
N TYR A 117 -7.25 19.85 1.00
CA TYR A 117 -6.29 20.57 1.85
C TYR A 117 -5.28 19.66 2.57
N SER A 118 -5.36 18.34 2.38
CA SER A 118 -4.36 17.44 2.97
C SER A 118 -3.38 16.92 1.93
N TYR A 119 -2.17 16.71 2.38
CA TYR A 119 -1.15 15.92 1.70
C TYR A 119 -1.31 14.44 2.06
N THR A 120 -0.84 13.54 1.20
CA THR A 120 -0.93 12.09 1.42
C THR A 120 0.33 11.37 0.96
N ILE A 121 0.45 10.05 1.26
CA ILE A 121 1.65 9.28 0.95
C ILE A 121 1.36 7.94 0.24
N GLN A 122 0.10 7.67 -0.14
CA GLN A 122 -0.26 6.36 -0.71
C GLN A 122 0.20 6.18 -2.16
N ARG A 123 0.37 7.26 -2.91
CA ARG A 123 0.92 7.27 -4.28
C ARG A 123 2.25 8.01 -4.30
N MET A 124 3.18 7.58 -5.14
CA MET A 124 4.51 8.19 -5.23
C MET A 124 4.46 9.70 -5.55
N ASN A 125 3.55 10.11 -6.45
CA ASN A 125 3.37 11.53 -6.77
C ASN A 125 2.89 12.33 -5.54
N ASN A 126 2.04 11.73 -4.71
CA ASN A 126 1.59 12.36 -3.47
C ASN A 126 2.74 12.44 -2.45
N ALA A 127 3.55 11.39 -2.30
CA ALA A 127 4.74 11.41 -1.45
C ALA A 127 5.75 12.50 -1.90
N ARG A 128 5.94 12.69 -3.22
CA ARG A 128 6.75 13.79 -3.77
C ARG A 128 6.18 15.17 -3.44
N ARG A 129 4.85 15.34 -3.55
CA ARG A 129 4.17 16.59 -3.17
C ARG A 129 4.31 16.86 -1.67
N THR A 130 4.18 15.82 -0.85
CA THR A 130 4.40 15.90 0.60
C THR A 130 5.84 16.27 0.91
N LEU A 131 6.84 15.66 0.26
CA LEU A 131 8.25 16.04 0.38
C LEU A 131 8.48 17.53 0.05
N LYS A 132 7.93 18.01 -1.06
CA LYS A 132 8.06 19.42 -1.44
C LYS A 132 7.48 20.32 -0.35
N MET A 133 6.26 20.04 0.08
CA MET A 133 5.60 20.79 1.15
C MET A 133 6.44 20.79 2.43
N THR A 134 6.88 19.63 2.92
CA THR A 134 7.65 19.54 4.17
C THR A 134 9.00 20.24 4.08
N ALA A 135 9.64 20.27 2.90
CA ALA A 135 10.89 20.97 2.68
C ALA A 135 10.73 22.51 2.67
N GLU A 136 9.58 23.01 2.19
CA GLU A 136 9.29 24.44 2.06
C GLU A 136 8.71 25.07 3.34
N LEU A 137 8.28 24.27 4.32
CA LEU A 137 7.73 24.78 5.58
C LEU A 137 8.78 25.60 6.36
N PRO A 138 8.44 26.82 6.82
CA PRO A 138 9.29 27.59 7.72
C PRO A 138 9.58 26.86 9.04
N SER A 139 10.70 27.17 9.67
CA SER A 139 11.00 26.71 11.03
C SER A 139 9.92 27.19 12.00
N GLY A 140 9.55 26.32 12.96
CA GLY A 140 8.46 26.56 13.90
C GLY A 140 7.07 26.23 13.39
N SER A 141 6.90 25.88 12.10
CA SER A 141 5.62 25.43 11.54
C SER A 141 5.10 24.20 12.24
N THR A 142 3.77 24.02 12.22
CA THR A 142 3.09 22.85 12.81
C THR A 142 2.49 21.97 11.70
N VAL A 143 2.85 20.70 11.69
CA VAL A 143 2.27 19.69 10.80
C VAL A 143 1.31 18.81 11.60
N GLY A 144 0.05 18.74 11.13
CA GLY A 144 -0.94 17.81 11.66
C GLY A 144 -0.96 16.51 10.85
N VAL A 145 -0.65 15.38 11.48
CA VAL A 145 -0.78 14.04 10.88
C VAL A 145 -2.07 13.42 11.38
N VAL A 146 -2.99 13.07 10.48
CA VAL A 146 -4.30 12.51 10.82
C VAL A 146 -4.31 11.01 10.56
N GLY A 147 -4.48 10.22 11.62
CA GLY A 147 -4.43 8.76 11.65
C GLY A 147 -3.10 8.24 12.20
N ALA A 148 -3.14 7.57 13.36
CA ALA A 148 -1.98 6.98 14.03
C ALA A 148 -1.90 5.46 13.86
N GLY A 149 -2.30 4.96 12.70
CA GLY A 149 -1.94 3.65 12.20
C GLY A 149 -0.48 3.60 11.73
N LEU A 150 -0.04 2.47 11.15
CA LEU A 150 1.35 2.25 10.75
C LEU A 150 1.93 3.40 9.89
N SER A 151 1.21 3.82 8.85
CA SER A 151 1.66 4.88 7.94
C SER A 151 1.82 6.24 8.63
N GLY A 152 0.88 6.59 9.53
CA GLY A 152 0.96 7.84 10.30
C GLY A 152 2.12 7.86 11.28
N ILE A 153 2.37 6.74 11.95
CA ILE A 153 3.52 6.57 12.84
C ILE A 153 4.84 6.74 12.06
N GLU A 154 4.96 6.08 10.92
CA GLU A 154 6.18 6.11 10.11
C GLU A 154 6.46 7.51 9.56
N ILE A 155 5.46 8.19 8.98
CA ILE A 155 5.66 9.55 8.47
C ILE A 155 5.96 10.54 9.60
N ALA A 156 5.26 10.48 10.72
CA ALA A 156 5.48 11.39 11.85
C ALA A 156 6.88 11.21 12.46
N SER A 157 7.34 9.98 12.60
CA SER A 157 8.68 9.69 13.16
C SER A 157 9.81 10.08 12.20
N GLU A 158 9.68 9.81 10.91
CA GLU A 158 10.68 10.21 9.91
C GLU A 158 10.73 11.75 9.75
N LEU A 159 9.57 12.44 9.77
CA LEU A 159 9.54 13.90 9.77
C LEU A 159 10.20 14.48 11.02
N ARG A 160 9.99 13.88 12.20
CA ARG A 160 10.65 14.34 13.43
C ARG A 160 12.17 14.27 13.33
N GLU A 161 12.72 13.24 12.67
CA GLU A 161 14.17 13.13 12.48
C GLU A 161 14.71 14.09 11.41
N SER A 162 14.00 14.24 10.28
CA SER A 162 14.43 15.07 9.16
C SER A 162 14.22 16.56 9.41
N ARG A 163 13.19 16.95 10.18
CA ARG A 163 12.77 18.32 10.45
C ARG A 163 12.59 18.55 11.95
N LYS A 164 13.71 18.71 12.66
CA LYS A 164 13.73 18.98 14.11
C LYS A 164 13.19 20.35 14.49
N ASP A 165 13.09 21.23 13.53
CA ASP A 165 12.69 22.63 13.64
C ASP A 165 11.19 22.88 13.52
N ILE A 166 10.38 21.87 13.19
CA ILE A 166 8.91 21.98 13.09
C ILE A 166 8.22 21.25 14.26
N ASN A 167 6.96 21.58 14.50
CA ASN A 167 6.10 20.90 15.46
C ASN A 167 5.27 19.83 14.73
N ILE A 168 5.08 18.67 15.37
CA ILE A 168 4.28 17.59 14.81
C ILE A 168 3.19 17.20 15.81
N LYS A 169 1.93 17.21 15.33
CA LYS A 169 0.76 16.76 16.06
C LYS A 169 0.18 15.54 15.37
N LEU A 170 0.04 14.44 16.09
CA LEU A 170 -0.48 13.18 15.57
C LEU A 170 -1.87 12.92 16.17
N PHE A 171 -2.90 12.97 15.32
CA PHE A 171 -4.30 12.82 15.70
C PHE A 171 -4.79 11.40 15.43
N ASP A 172 -5.48 10.79 16.39
CA ASP A 172 -6.16 9.51 16.19
C ASP A 172 -7.52 9.46 16.89
N ARG A 173 -8.47 8.76 16.29
CA ARG A 173 -9.80 8.55 16.87
C ARG A 173 -9.80 7.57 18.03
N GLY A 174 -8.85 6.63 18.02
CA GLY A 174 -8.73 5.60 19.03
C GLY A 174 -8.21 6.14 20.37
N GLU A 175 -8.38 5.33 21.40
CA GLU A 175 -7.78 5.56 22.71
C GLU A 175 -6.26 5.49 22.68
N ARG A 176 -5.72 4.70 21.72
CA ARG A 176 -4.28 4.47 21.58
C ARG A 176 -3.86 4.46 20.12
N ILE A 177 -2.63 4.84 19.87
CA ILE A 177 -1.97 4.68 18.58
C ILE A 177 -1.73 3.20 18.25
N LEU A 178 -1.56 2.85 16.97
CA LEU A 178 -1.34 1.47 16.51
C LEU A 178 -2.37 0.47 17.09
N PRO A 179 -3.68 0.66 16.85
CA PRO A 179 -4.72 -0.17 17.46
C PRO A 179 -4.60 -1.65 17.08
N ASP A 180 -4.05 -1.95 15.90
CA ASP A 180 -3.89 -3.32 15.37
C ASP A 180 -2.65 -4.05 15.96
N PHE A 181 -1.86 -3.37 16.79
CA PHE A 181 -0.68 -3.94 17.43
C PHE A 181 -0.93 -4.21 18.93
N PRO A 182 -0.16 -5.12 19.55
CA PRO A 182 -0.24 -5.32 20.99
C PRO A 182 -0.01 -4.02 21.78
N ALA A 183 -0.75 -3.81 22.87
CA ALA A 183 -0.68 -2.59 23.67
C ALA A 183 0.75 -2.24 24.15
N ARG A 184 1.60 -3.26 24.37
CA ARG A 184 3.01 -3.05 24.69
C ARG A 184 3.77 -2.28 23.60
N LEU A 185 3.49 -2.56 22.32
CA LEU A 185 4.09 -1.83 21.20
C LEU A 185 3.54 -0.42 21.08
N SER A 186 2.23 -0.23 21.24
CA SER A 186 1.63 1.11 21.25
C SER A 186 2.29 1.99 22.32
N LYS A 187 2.44 1.48 23.55
CA LYS A 187 3.12 2.20 24.66
C LYS A 187 4.59 2.50 24.38
N TYR A 188 5.30 1.58 23.71
CA TYR A 188 6.69 1.81 23.29
C TYR A 188 6.78 2.97 22.28
N VAL A 189 5.94 2.94 21.26
CA VAL A 189 5.90 3.97 20.21
C VAL A 189 5.46 5.32 20.77
N GLU A 190 4.45 5.35 21.63
CA GLU A 190 3.97 6.56 22.31
C GLU A 190 5.07 7.21 23.15
N ARG A 191 5.81 6.40 23.92
CA ARG A 191 6.97 6.90 24.69
C ARG A 191 8.02 7.52 23.76
N TRP A 192 8.33 6.88 22.65
CA TRP A 192 9.27 7.42 21.67
C TRP A 192 8.81 8.79 21.14
N PHE A 193 7.52 8.97 20.85
CA PHE A 193 6.98 10.26 20.42
C PHE A 193 7.10 11.33 21.50
N ILE A 194 6.78 11.01 22.76
CA ILE A 194 6.93 11.93 23.88
C ILE A 194 8.39 12.37 24.02
N GLU A 195 9.34 11.42 24.01
CA GLU A 195 10.78 11.68 24.12
C GLU A 195 11.35 12.50 22.94
N ASN A 196 10.68 12.45 21.78
CA ASN A 196 11.06 13.18 20.58
C ASN A 196 10.19 14.41 20.30
N ASN A 197 9.41 14.91 21.26
CA ASN A 197 8.56 16.09 21.12
C ASN A 197 7.57 16.03 19.96
N VAL A 198 6.91 14.89 19.77
CA VAL A 198 5.73 14.73 18.92
C VAL A 198 4.51 14.65 19.80
N GLU A 199 3.56 15.57 19.62
CA GLU A 199 2.33 15.62 20.38
C GLU A 199 1.33 14.58 19.82
N VAL A 200 1.00 13.57 20.64
CA VAL A 200 -0.03 12.56 20.29
C VAL A 200 -1.36 12.99 20.91
N ILE A 201 -2.39 13.10 20.08
CA ILE A 201 -3.74 13.56 20.48
C ILE A 201 -4.74 12.43 20.20
N PRO A 202 -4.96 11.52 21.17
CA PRO A 202 -5.95 10.45 21.05
C PRO A 202 -7.38 11.01 21.14
N HIS A 203 -8.37 10.16 20.89
CA HIS A 203 -9.80 10.50 20.88
C HIS A 203 -10.15 11.69 19.99
N SER A 204 -9.35 11.92 18.93
CA SER A 204 -9.53 13.01 17.99
C SER A 204 -10.45 12.60 16.85
N ASN A 205 -11.53 13.34 16.65
CA ASN A 205 -12.42 13.14 15.52
C ASN A 205 -12.31 14.34 14.57
N ILE A 206 -11.46 14.20 13.55
CA ILE A 206 -11.31 15.27 12.55
C ILE A 206 -12.53 15.30 11.64
N THR A 207 -13.33 16.34 11.80
CA THR A 207 -14.63 16.52 11.13
C THR A 207 -14.57 17.44 9.91
N LYS A 208 -13.51 18.25 9.80
CA LYS A 208 -13.27 19.16 8.66
C LYS A 208 -11.79 19.49 8.57
N VAL A 209 -11.32 19.76 7.36
CA VAL A 209 -9.96 20.26 7.07
C VAL A 209 -10.08 21.55 6.27
N ASP A 210 -9.43 22.62 6.71
CA ASP A 210 -9.21 23.83 5.92
C ASP A 210 -7.71 23.99 5.65
N GLN A 211 -7.33 24.96 4.83
CA GLN A 211 -5.95 25.14 4.39
C GLN A 211 -4.92 25.18 5.54
N ASN A 212 -5.27 25.83 6.67
CA ASN A 212 -4.38 25.99 7.83
C ASN A 212 -5.03 25.54 9.15
N LYS A 213 -6.04 24.67 9.10
CA LYS A 213 -6.77 24.22 10.28
C LYS A 213 -7.28 22.80 10.14
N LEU A 214 -7.18 22.05 11.21
CA LEU A 214 -7.92 20.82 11.44
C LEU A 214 -9.02 21.09 12.47
N TYR A 215 -10.21 20.57 12.22
CA TYR A 215 -11.31 20.67 13.18
C TYR A 215 -11.49 19.33 13.89
N ASN A 216 -11.15 19.31 15.17
CA ASN A 216 -11.43 18.17 16.04
C ASN A 216 -12.80 18.37 16.68
N ASN A 217 -13.82 17.74 16.11
CA ASN A 217 -15.22 18.08 16.33
C ASN A 217 -15.47 19.58 16.01
N GLU A 218 -15.75 20.41 17.00
CA GLU A 218 -15.99 21.86 16.84
C GLU A 218 -14.74 22.71 17.09
N GLU A 219 -13.69 22.12 17.68
CA GLU A 219 -12.45 22.83 18.02
C GLU A 219 -11.56 23.01 16.79
N ALA A 220 -11.24 24.24 16.45
CA ALA A 220 -10.32 24.58 15.37
C ALA A 220 -8.86 24.58 15.85
N ILE A 221 -8.07 23.62 15.37
CA ILE A 221 -6.66 23.49 15.70
C ILE A 221 -5.83 24.06 14.53
N LYS A 222 -5.02 25.08 14.81
CA LYS A 222 -4.15 25.67 13.79
C LYS A 222 -3.02 24.70 13.45
N VAL A 223 -2.82 24.47 12.15
CA VAL A 223 -1.69 23.74 11.56
C VAL A 223 -1.26 24.47 10.29
N ASP A 224 0.01 24.39 9.92
CA ASP A 224 0.51 24.98 8.68
C ASP A 224 0.41 24.02 7.50
N ALA A 225 0.35 22.71 7.79
CA ALA A 225 0.06 21.67 6.81
C ALA A 225 -0.60 20.46 7.47
N SER A 226 -1.38 19.71 6.68
CA SER A 226 -2.04 18.49 7.11
C SER A 226 -1.60 17.30 6.25
N ILE A 227 -1.25 16.17 6.88
CA ILE A 227 -0.96 14.90 6.22
C ILE A 227 -2.04 13.89 6.62
N TRP A 228 -2.76 13.36 5.63
CA TRP A 228 -3.85 12.41 5.84
C TRP A 228 -3.38 10.97 5.67
N THR A 229 -3.50 10.18 6.72
CA THR A 229 -3.14 8.76 6.76
C THR A 229 -4.25 7.91 7.42
N ALA A 230 -5.47 8.44 7.52
CA ALA A 230 -6.58 7.87 8.28
C ALA A 230 -7.34 6.74 7.55
N GLY A 231 -6.71 6.06 6.64
CA GLY A 231 -7.23 4.87 5.99
C GLY A 231 -7.06 4.85 4.48
N ILE A 232 -7.28 3.67 3.92
CA ILE A 232 -7.18 3.39 2.50
C ILE A 232 -8.42 2.66 1.99
N GLN A 233 -8.67 2.76 0.69
CA GLN A 233 -9.71 2.03 -0.03
C GLN A 233 -9.16 1.62 -1.40
N PRO A 234 -9.73 0.59 -2.06
CA PRO A 234 -9.37 0.27 -3.44
C PRO A 234 -9.52 1.50 -4.35
N VAL A 235 -8.72 1.58 -5.41
CA VAL A 235 -8.84 2.67 -6.39
C VAL A 235 -10.23 2.70 -7.02
N GLU A 236 -10.64 3.86 -7.54
CA GLU A 236 -12.01 4.10 -8.01
C GLU A 236 -12.47 3.12 -9.09
N VAL A 237 -11.62 2.82 -10.07
CA VAL A 237 -11.96 1.88 -11.16
C VAL A 237 -12.27 0.47 -10.62
N VAL A 238 -11.67 0.05 -9.52
CA VAL A 238 -11.97 -1.22 -8.84
C VAL A 238 -13.28 -1.13 -8.06
N ARG A 239 -13.52 -0.01 -7.39
CA ARG A 239 -14.77 0.22 -6.64
C ARG A 239 -16.00 0.36 -7.54
N SER A 240 -15.82 0.82 -8.78
CA SER A 240 -16.92 0.97 -9.76
C SER A 240 -17.33 -0.33 -10.46
N LEU A 241 -16.49 -1.40 -10.39
CA LEU A 241 -16.86 -2.70 -10.98
C LEU A 241 -18.19 -3.21 -10.41
N ASP A 242 -19.04 -3.77 -11.24
CA ASP A 242 -20.30 -4.40 -10.83
C ASP A 242 -20.08 -5.85 -10.43
N ILE A 243 -19.36 -6.05 -9.32
CA ILE A 243 -19.06 -7.35 -8.72
C ILE A 243 -19.19 -7.27 -7.19
N GLU A 244 -19.30 -8.41 -6.54
CA GLU A 244 -19.50 -8.47 -5.09
C GLU A 244 -18.33 -7.88 -4.31
N LYS A 245 -18.63 -6.97 -3.37
CA LYS A 245 -17.66 -6.26 -2.53
C LYS A 245 -18.00 -6.35 -1.06
N ALA A 246 -16.97 -6.29 -0.23
CA ALA A 246 -17.12 -6.06 1.20
C ALA A 246 -17.49 -4.59 1.50
N LYS A 247 -17.86 -4.31 2.75
CA LYS A 247 -18.15 -2.94 3.24
C LYS A 247 -16.94 -1.99 3.09
N SER A 248 -15.74 -2.53 3.01
CA SER A 248 -14.50 -1.79 2.75
C SER A 248 -14.36 -1.29 1.31
N GLY A 249 -15.19 -1.78 0.38
CA GLY A 249 -15.07 -1.60 -1.07
C GLY A 249 -14.12 -2.58 -1.74
N ARG A 250 -13.48 -3.50 -0.98
CA ARG A 250 -12.63 -4.56 -1.52
C ARG A 250 -13.48 -5.64 -2.17
N ILE A 251 -12.91 -6.25 -3.23
CA ILE A 251 -13.60 -7.28 -4.00
C ILE A 251 -13.54 -8.59 -3.21
N LYS A 252 -14.69 -9.25 -3.05
CA LYS A 252 -14.75 -10.60 -2.50
C LYS A 252 -14.17 -11.60 -3.50
N VAL A 253 -13.33 -12.48 -3.00
CA VAL A 253 -12.66 -13.50 -3.79
C VAL A 253 -12.95 -14.89 -3.22
N ASN A 254 -12.92 -15.91 -4.08
CA ASN A 254 -12.94 -17.31 -3.64
C ASN A 254 -11.56 -17.72 -3.08
N GLN A 255 -11.42 -18.97 -2.66
CA GLN A 255 -10.16 -19.50 -2.13
C GLN A 255 -9.00 -19.51 -3.13
N TYR A 256 -9.26 -19.37 -4.43
CA TYR A 256 -8.28 -19.29 -5.51
C TYR A 256 -7.95 -17.85 -5.91
N HIS A 257 -8.44 -16.88 -5.16
CA HIS A 257 -8.31 -15.44 -5.43
C HIS A 257 -9.02 -14.95 -6.70
N GLN A 258 -9.98 -15.73 -7.21
CA GLN A 258 -10.82 -15.37 -8.34
C GLN A 258 -12.08 -14.63 -7.87
N ILE A 259 -12.67 -13.81 -8.75
CA ILE A 259 -14.03 -13.32 -8.50
C ILE A 259 -15.01 -14.51 -8.64
N PRO A 260 -16.12 -14.57 -7.86
CA PRO A 260 -17.04 -15.70 -7.88
C PRO A 260 -17.72 -15.94 -9.24
N THR A 261 -17.80 -14.92 -10.08
CA THR A 261 -18.52 -14.92 -11.37
C THR A 261 -17.64 -15.25 -12.58
N ASP A 262 -16.30 -15.22 -12.45
CA ASP A 262 -15.38 -15.48 -13.55
C ASP A 262 -14.05 -16.04 -13.04
N GLU A 263 -13.75 -17.31 -13.41
CA GLU A 263 -12.51 -18.00 -13.04
C GLU A 263 -11.25 -17.45 -13.72
N LYS A 264 -11.40 -16.58 -14.72
CA LYS A 264 -10.28 -15.95 -15.43
C LYS A 264 -9.85 -14.62 -14.83
N VAL A 265 -10.61 -14.10 -13.86
CA VAL A 265 -10.37 -12.79 -13.23
C VAL A 265 -9.92 -12.97 -11.79
N TYR A 266 -8.68 -12.59 -11.51
CA TYR A 266 -8.02 -12.69 -10.21
C TYR A 266 -7.83 -11.32 -9.57
N ILE A 267 -7.89 -11.27 -8.26
CA ILE A 267 -7.67 -10.03 -7.49
C ILE A 267 -6.50 -10.23 -6.55
N VAL A 268 -5.55 -9.28 -6.52
CA VAL A 268 -4.36 -9.36 -5.68
C VAL A 268 -4.07 -8.06 -4.93
N GLY A 269 -3.59 -8.17 -3.70
CA GLY A 269 -3.18 -7.03 -2.86
C GLY A 269 -4.36 -6.26 -2.27
N ASP A 270 -4.20 -4.95 -2.14
CA ASP A 270 -5.14 -4.07 -1.40
C ASP A 270 -6.56 -4.04 -1.98
N CYS A 271 -6.75 -4.52 -3.22
CA CYS A 271 -8.05 -4.65 -3.87
C CYS A 271 -8.89 -5.82 -3.36
N ALA A 272 -8.24 -6.88 -2.85
CA ALA A 272 -8.89 -8.11 -2.41
C ALA A 272 -9.41 -7.99 -0.97
N ASP A 273 -10.59 -8.56 -0.72
CA ASP A 273 -11.13 -8.71 0.63
C ASP A 273 -10.60 -10.00 1.25
N LEU A 274 -9.69 -9.87 2.19
CA LEU A 274 -9.04 -10.97 2.90
C LEU A 274 -9.18 -10.78 4.41
N PRO A 275 -9.11 -11.86 5.19
CA PRO A 275 -9.13 -11.81 6.65
C PRO A 275 -7.81 -11.28 7.27
N PHE A 276 -6.99 -10.60 6.47
CA PHE A 276 -5.69 -10.04 6.85
C PHE A 276 -5.62 -8.57 6.47
N PRO A 277 -4.84 -7.76 7.20
CA PRO A 277 -4.54 -6.39 6.77
C PRO A 277 -3.89 -6.36 5.39
N PRO A 278 -4.18 -5.34 4.56
CA PRO A 278 -3.51 -5.15 3.28
C PRO A 278 -2.06 -4.75 3.50
N THR A 279 -1.13 -5.63 3.13
CA THR A 279 0.32 -5.42 3.24
C THR A 279 1.04 -5.95 2.01
N ALA A 280 2.27 -5.52 1.79
CA ALA A 280 3.13 -6.07 0.73
C ALA A 280 3.27 -7.60 0.87
N GLN A 281 3.49 -8.09 2.09
CA GLN A 281 3.60 -9.53 2.37
C GLN A 281 2.33 -10.30 2.01
N THR A 282 1.15 -9.77 2.36
CA THR A 282 -0.14 -10.40 2.03
C THR A 282 -0.31 -10.47 0.51
N ALA A 283 0.04 -9.39 -0.22
CA ALA A 283 -0.03 -9.37 -1.67
C ALA A 283 0.92 -10.39 -2.33
N GLU A 284 2.15 -10.56 -1.80
CA GLU A 284 3.10 -11.56 -2.30
C GLU A 284 2.62 -13.00 -2.04
N LEU A 285 2.07 -13.28 -0.86
CA LEU A 285 1.52 -14.59 -0.52
C LEU A 285 0.31 -14.95 -1.38
N GLN A 286 -0.59 -13.98 -1.64
CA GLN A 286 -1.68 -14.17 -2.61
C GLN A 286 -1.15 -14.50 -4.01
N ALA A 287 -0.18 -13.72 -4.47
CA ALA A 287 0.44 -13.91 -5.78
C ALA A 287 1.05 -15.31 -5.94
N GLU A 288 1.68 -15.85 -4.90
CA GLU A 288 2.20 -17.23 -4.92
C GLU A 288 1.07 -18.25 -5.10
N GLN A 289 -0.05 -18.08 -4.39
CA GLN A 289 -1.21 -18.97 -4.55
C GLN A 289 -1.85 -18.82 -5.93
N ILE A 290 -1.96 -17.61 -6.48
CA ILE A 290 -2.47 -17.39 -7.83
C ILE A 290 -1.57 -18.11 -8.86
N VAL A 291 -0.26 -18.04 -8.70
CA VAL A 291 0.69 -18.76 -9.58
C VAL A 291 0.52 -20.27 -9.44
N ASP A 292 0.27 -20.79 -8.23
CA ASP A 292 0.01 -22.21 -8.07
C ASP A 292 -1.32 -22.61 -8.74
N VAL A 293 -2.37 -21.80 -8.64
CA VAL A 293 -3.62 -22.02 -9.40
C VAL A 293 -3.36 -22.06 -10.90
N PHE A 294 -2.57 -21.11 -11.44
CA PHE A 294 -2.19 -21.13 -12.86
C PHE A 294 -1.49 -22.42 -13.26
N LYS A 295 -0.56 -22.93 -12.44
CA LYS A 295 0.14 -24.20 -12.74
C LYS A 295 -0.82 -25.39 -12.82
N TYR A 296 -1.81 -25.47 -11.95
CA TYR A 296 -2.84 -26.50 -12.01
C TYR A 296 -3.67 -26.35 -13.29
N THR A 297 -4.20 -25.16 -13.56
CA THR A 297 -5.05 -24.88 -14.71
C THR A 297 -4.33 -25.13 -16.04
N TRP A 298 -3.06 -24.68 -16.16
CA TRP A 298 -2.28 -24.88 -17.39
C TRP A 298 -1.81 -26.33 -17.61
N ALA A 299 -1.76 -27.12 -16.54
CA ALA A 299 -1.46 -28.54 -16.63
C ALA A 299 -2.72 -29.42 -16.80
N ASP A 300 -3.88 -28.79 -16.97
CA ASP A 300 -5.20 -29.48 -17.02
C ASP A 300 -5.43 -30.42 -15.83
N LYS A 301 -5.04 -29.94 -14.63
CA LYS A 301 -5.21 -30.65 -13.36
C LYS A 301 -6.34 -30.03 -12.54
N GLU A 302 -7.03 -30.87 -11.80
CA GLU A 302 -8.03 -30.40 -10.83
C GLU A 302 -7.37 -29.50 -9.77
N LEU A 303 -8.04 -28.39 -9.47
CA LEU A 303 -7.61 -27.52 -8.38
C LEU A 303 -7.76 -28.22 -7.03
N PRO A 304 -6.87 -27.96 -6.06
CA PRO A 304 -7.01 -28.54 -4.73
C PRO A 304 -8.33 -28.12 -4.07
N GLY A 305 -9.04 -29.03 -3.44
CA GLY A 305 -10.33 -28.75 -2.80
C GLY A 305 -10.25 -27.67 -1.71
N THR A 306 -9.06 -27.46 -1.14
CA THR A 306 -8.79 -26.37 -0.17
C THR A 306 -7.40 -25.81 -0.39
N MET A 307 -7.30 -24.49 -0.54
CA MET A 307 -6.02 -23.80 -0.59
C MET A 307 -5.42 -23.63 0.83
N PRO A 308 -4.09 -23.73 0.98
CA PRO A 308 -3.44 -23.44 2.26
C PRO A 308 -3.76 -22.04 2.75
N SER A 309 -3.91 -21.84 4.06
CA SER A 309 -4.06 -20.50 4.64
C SER A 309 -2.80 -19.67 4.40
N LEU A 310 -2.98 -18.36 4.12
CA LEU A 310 -1.86 -17.42 4.00
C LEU A 310 -1.12 -17.30 5.35
N LYS A 311 0.17 -17.58 5.35
CA LYS A 311 1.00 -17.52 6.56
C LYS A 311 1.67 -16.16 6.71
N VAL A 312 0.90 -15.17 7.13
CA VAL A 312 1.43 -13.83 7.41
C VAL A 312 2.40 -13.92 8.59
N GLN A 313 3.67 -13.51 8.38
CA GLN A 313 4.73 -13.62 9.39
C GLN A 313 4.60 -12.60 10.52
N GLY A 314 4.04 -11.43 10.22
CA GLY A 314 3.88 -10.35 11.17
C GLY A 314 3.92 -8.96 10.51
N MET A 315 3.99 -7.94 11.34
CA MET A 315 4.03 -6.54 10.92
C MET A 315 5.27 -5.86 11.50
N ILE A 316 5.92 -4.99 10.70
CA ILE A 316 7.12 -4.26 11.09
C ILE A 316 6.94 -2.79 10.71
N GLY A 317 7.27 -1.87 11.62
CA GLY A 317 7.26 -0.43 11.39
C GLY A 317 8.57 0.25 11.78
N SER A 318 8.81 1.42 11.20
CA SER A 318 9.93 2.30 11.53
C SER A 318 9.55 3.33 12.60
N LEU A 319 10.53 3.72 13.40
CA LEU A 319 10.51 4.93 14.23
C LEU A 319 11.75 5.73 13.86
N GLY A 320 11.60 6.56 12.83
CA GLY A 320 12.72 7.20 12.18
C GLY A 320 13.72 6.21 11.57
N SER A 321 14.95 6.69 11.36
CA SER A 321 16.02 5.92 10.70
C SER A 321 16.73 4.91 11.60
N LYS A 322 16.62 5.06 12.93
CA LYS A 322 17.44 4.33 13.91
C LYS A 322 16.71 3.24 14.66
N GLU A 323 15.41 3.40 14.85
CA GLU A 323 14.59 2.52 15.64
C GLU A 323 13.40 1.98 14.86
N GLY A 324 12.72 0.99 15.42
CA GLY A 324 11.53 0.39 14.84
C GLY A 324 10.79 -0.45 15.85
N PHE A 325 9.72 -1.04 15.39
CA PHE A 325 8.91 -1.98 16.15
C PHE A 325 8.41 -3.09 15.23
N ALA A 326 8.27 -4.27 15.77
CA ALA A 326 7.76 -5.42 15.04
C ALA A 326 6.90 -6.32 15.93
N TYR A 327 5.91 -6.93 15.33
CA TYR A 327 5.12 -8.01 15.91
C TYR A 327 5.20 -9.20 14.97
N ILE A 328 5.97 -10.21 15.35
CA ILE A 328 6.29 -11.38 14.52
C ILE A 328 6.03 -12.63 15.34
N LYS A 329 5.15 -13.52 14.84
CA LYS A 329 4.80 -14.79 15.51
C LYS A 329 4.53 -14.58 17.01
N GLU A 330 3.65 -13.64 17.33
CA GLU A 330 3.24 -13.27 18.70
C GLU A 330 4.36 -12.65 19.58
N THR A 331 5.55 -12.43 19.01
CA THR A 331 6.67 -11.80 19.70
C THR A 331 6.81 -10.34 19.31
N THR A 332 7.00 -9.47 20.31
CA THR A 332 7.28 -8.05 20.09
C THR A 332 8.79 -7.79 20.07
N VAL A 333 9.26 -7.08 19.04
CA VAL A 333 10.64 -6.63 18.91
C VAL A 333 10.65 -5.12 18.76
N THR A 334 11.55 -4.42 19.46
CA THR A 334 11.62 -2.95 19.46
C THR A 334 13.06 -2.46 19.28
N GLY A 335 13.20 -1.14 19.04
CA GLY A 335 14.51 -0.48 18.95
C GLY A 335 15.28 -0.81 17.69
N ARG A 336 16.59 -0.80 17.79
CA ARG A 336 17.52 -1.02 16.66
C ARG A 336 17.36 -2.38 16.01
N ILE A 337 17.03 -3.41 16.79
CA ILE A 337 16.84 -4.78 16.26
C ILE A 337 15.68 -4.81 15.29
N ALA A 338 14.53 -4.23 15.67
CA ALA A 338 13.38 -4.14 14.78
C ALA A 338 13.70 -3.33 13.50
N ARG A 339 14.49 -2.27 13.61
CA ARG A 339 14.95 -1.49 12.46
C ARG A 339 15.83 -2.29 11.50
N ILE A 340 16.78 -3.07 12.03
CA ILE A 340 17.63 -3.97 11.24
C ILE A 340 16.77 -5.04 10.55
N LEU A 341 15.81 -5.64 11.25
CA LEU A 341 14.87 -6.59 10.66
C LEU A 341 14.10 -5.98 9.49
N LYS A 342 13.57 -4.77 9.64
CA LYS A 342 12.87 -4.07 8.54
C LYS A 342 13.79 -3.82 7.34
N SER A 343 15.01 -3.37 7.59
CA SER A 343 16.00 -3.16 6.53
C SER A 343 16.38 -4.46 5.82
N GLY A 344 16.50 -5.57 6.57
CA GLY A 344 16.76 -6.91 6.04
C GLY A 344 15.61 -7.42 5.16
N VAL A 345 14.36 -7.24 5.58
CA VAL A 345 13.18 -7.60 4.77
C VAL A 345 13.17 -6.82 3.45
N LEU A 346 13.40 -5.52 3.48
CA LEU A 346 13.47 -4.69 2.28
C LEU A 346 14.64 -5.10 1.38
N TRP A 347 15.79 -5.40 1.95
CA TRP A 347 16.96 -5.86 1.20
C TRP A 347 16.71 -7.20 0.53
N MET A 348 16.16 -8.19 1.25
CA MET A 348 15.76 -9.49 0.68
C MET A 348 14.72 -9.33 -0.43
N TYR A 349 13.73 -8.45 -0.24
CA TYR A 349 12.77 -8.14 -1.29
C TYR A 349 13.47 -7.66 -2.57
N LYS A 350 14.37 -6.67 -2.43
CA LYS A 350 15.13 -6.12 -3.57
C LYS A 350 16.04 -7.15 -4.25
N LEU A 351 16.57 -8.12 -3.52
CA LEU A 351 17.38 -9.21 -4.10
C LEU A 351 16.51 -10.20 -4.88
N ASN A 352 15.36 -10.58 -4.34
CA ASN A 352 14.46 -11.55 -4.96
C ASN A 352 13.67 -10.97 -6.13
N ALA A 353 13.68 -9.67 -6.28
CA ALA A 353 12.98 -8.93 -7.33
C ALA A 353 13.95 -8.41 -8.43
N LYS A 354 15.17 -8.90 -8.46
CA LYS A 354 16.14 -8.76 -9.55
C LYS A 354 16.22 -10.06 -10.34
#